data_f1d873077d8d01a67093a4dfd28eea3e
#
_entry.id   f1d873077d8d01a67093a4dfd28eea3e
#
_cell.length_a   1.000
_cell.length_b   1.000
_cell.length_c   1.000
_cell.angle_alpha   90.00
_cell.angle_beta   90.00
_cell.angle_gamma   90.00
#
_symmetry.space_group_name_H-M   'P 1'
#
loop_
_entity.id
_entity.type
_entity.pdbx_description
1 polymer ?
#
loop_
_entity_poly.entity_id
_entity_poly.type
_entity_poly.pdbx_seq_one_letter_code
_entity_poly.pdbx_strand_id
1 'polypeptide(L)'
;YKNVRNFINKQQRIIVENKLKNKGCVIDGRDIGSVVFKKANIKLYIEVDMKIRAKRRHKQLIDMGEQSIYPKILKEIKLRDKRDKNRKNSPLVIPKGANIIDNSNSFSLTIKQLNKIFKKIN
;
A
#
# COMPACT_ATOMS: atom_id res chain seq x y z
N TYR A 1 -0.72 -2.60 19.55
CA TYR A 1 -1.09 -1.60 20.56
C TYR A 1 -2.09 -0.61 19.96
N LYS A 2 -3.37 -0.64 20.42
CA LYS A 2 -4.47 0.18 19.90
C LYS A 2 -4.21 1.69 20.09
N ASN A 3 -3.74 2.08 21.27
CA ASN A 3 -3.50 3.48 21.61
C ASN A 3 -2.38 4.12 20.78
N VAL A 4 -1.30 3.37 20.54
CA VAL A 4 -0.20 3.83 19.66
C VAL A 4 -0.69 4.05 18.24
N ARG A 5 -1.51 3.14 17.70
CA ARG A 5 -2.08 3.27 16.36
C ARG A 5 -3.01 4.48 16.27
N ASN A 6 -3.88 4.68 17.25
CA ASN A 6 -4.77 5.85 17.30
C ASN A 6 -3.99 7.16 17.34
N PHE A 7 -2.91 7.20 18.12
CA PHE A 7 -2.02 8.36 18.16
C PHE A 7 -1.37 8.62 16.80
N ILE A 8 -0.79 7.59 16.17
CA ILE A 8 -0.16 7.71 14.85
C ILE A 8 -1.19 8.18 13.80
N ASN A 9 -2.39 7.59 13.77
CA ASN A 9 -3.45 7.99 12.85
C ASN A 9 -3.87 9.46 13.04
N LYS A 10 -3.90 9.94 14.29
CA LYS A 10 -4.17 11.35 14.60
C LYS A 10 -3.06 12.26 14.08
N GLN A 11 -1.79 11.89 14.30
CA GLN A 11 -0.65 12.66 13.79
C GLN A 11 -0.62 12.72 12.27
N GLN A 12 -0.91 11.61 11.59
CA GLN A 12 -1.01 11.57 10.13
C GLN A 12 -2.07 12.55 9.61
N ARG A 13 -3.24 12.63 10.25
CA ARG A 13 -4.29 13.60 9.86
C ARG A 13 -3.82 15.03 10.04
N ILE A 14 -3.23 15.37 11.18
CA ILE A 14 -2.71 16.72 11.46
C ILE A 14 -1.67 17.14 10.41
N ILE A 15 -0.74 16.25 10.09
CA ILE A 15 0.32 16.53 9.10
C ILE A 15 -0.30 16.79 7.73
N VAL A 16 -1.26 15.97 7.31
CA VAL A 16 -1.92 16.11 6.01
C VAL A 16 -2.76 17.37 5.95
N GLU A 17 -3.58 17.66 6.96
CA GLU A 17 -4.39 18.88 7.03
C GLU A 17 -3.54 20.14 6.94
N ASN A 18 -2.39 20.16 7.64
CA ASN A 18 -1.45 21.26 7.55
C ASN A 18 -0.79 21.42 6.17
N LYS A 19 -0.54 20.30 5.47
CA LYS A 19 0.06 20.30 4.12
C LYS A 19 -0.95 20.63 3.01
N LEU A 20 -2.22 20.29 3.20
CA LEU A 20 -3.28 20.48 2.19
C LEU A 20 -3.72 21.94 1.99
N LYS A 21 -3.29 22.87 2.84
CA LYS A 21 -3.71 24.29 2.72
C LYS A 21 -3.43 24.90 1.35
N ASN A 22 -2.44 24.36 0.59
CA ASN A 22 -2.07 24.89 -0.74
C ASN A 22 -1.66 23.84 -1.79
N LYS A 23 -1.58 22.57 -1.44
CA LYS A 23 -1.11 21.49 -2.35
C LYS A 23 -1.74 20.16 -1.97
N GLY A 24 -1.99 19.29 -2.95
CA GLY A 24 -2.39 17.92 -2.69
C GLY A 24 -1.29 17.09 -2.02
N CYS A 25 -1.64 15.95 -1.47
CA CYS A 25 -0.66 15.02 -0.94
C CYS A 25 -0.96 13.57 -1.37
N VAL A 26 0.08 12.77 -1.48
CA VAL A 26 0.00 11.32 -1.71
C VAL A 26 0.50 10.62 -0.46
N ILE A 27 -0.26 9.64 0.01
CA ILE A 27 0.05 8.93 1.24
C ILE A 27 0.06 7.43 0.95
N ASP A 28 1.12 6.75 1.35
CA ASP A 28 1.24 5.30 1.28
C ASP A 28 0.96 4.65 2.64
N GLY A 29 0.29 3.51 2.61
CA GLY A 29 0.02 2.71 3.80
C GLY A 29 -1.06 1.65 3.56
N ARG A 30 -1.33 0.83 4.58
CA ARG A 30 -2.24 -0.32 4.47
C ARG A 30 -3.67 -0.03 4.85
N ASP A 31 -3.88 0.89 5.77
CA ASP A 31 -5.18 1.30 6.29
C ASP A 31 -5.51 2.77 6.01
N ILE A 32 -4.71 3.42 5.18
CA ILE A 32 -4.85 4.84 4.87
C ILE A 32 -6.23 5.14 4.28
N GLY A 33 -6.63 4.45 3.22
CA GLY A 33 -7.90 4.69 2.54
C GLY A 33 -9.13 4.08 3.23
N SER A 34 -8.92 3.08 4.11
CA SER A 34 -10.02 2.38 4.81
C SER A 34 -10.31 2.94 6.21
N VAL A 35 -9.30 3.49 6.89
CA VAL A 35 -9.40 3.93 8.29
C VAL A 35 -9.02 5.41 8.46
N VAL A 36 -7.85 5.82 7.96
CA VAL A 36 -7.29 7.15 8.25
C VAL A 36 -7.95 8.24 7.41
N PHE A 37 -7.98 8.07 6.08
CA PHE A 37 -8.53 9.02 5.12
C PHE A 37 -9.65 8.40 4.27
N LYS A 38 -10.75 8.06 4.92
CA LYS A 38 -11.93 7.45 4.27
C LYS A 38 -12.55 8.31 3.18
N LYS A 39 -12.35 9.63 3.24
CA LYS A 39 -12.87 10.63 2.29
C LYS A 39 -11.81 11.12 1.29
N ALA A 40 -10.69 10.40 1.13
CA ALA A 40 -9.68 10.75 0.13
C ALA A 40 -10.31 10.84 -1.27
N ASN A 41 -9.92 11.85 -2.04
CA ASN A 41 -10.42 12.09 -3.41
C ASN A 41 -10.14 10.90 -4.33
N ILE A 42 -8.94 10.34 -4.22
CA ILE A 42 -8.51 9.17 -4.98
C ILE A 42 -7.98 8.13 -4.01
N LYS A 43 -8.47 6.91 -4.12
CA LYS A 43 -7.96 5.75 -3.40
C LYS A 43 -7.44 4.75 -4.42
N LEU A 44 -6.21 4.34 -4.27
CA LEU A 44 -5.56 3.31 -5.08
C LEU A 44 -5.29 2.09 -4.19
N TYR A 45 -5.67 0.93 -4.67
CA TYR A 45 -5.33 -0.34 -4.04
C TYR A 45 -4.40 -1.11 -4.97
N ILE A 46 -3.15 -1.23 -4.58
CA ILE A 46 -2.13 -1.88 -5.41
C ILE A 46 -2.11 -3.37 -5.09
N GLU A 47 -2.41 -4.19 -6.08
CA GLU A 47 -2.29 -5.64 -6.00
C GLU A 47 -1.03 -6.11 -6.72
N VAL A 48 -0.35 -7.08 -6.16
CA VAL A 48 0.77 -7.78 -6.78
C VAL A 48 0.71 -9.24 -6.39
N ASP A 49 0.87 -10.12 -7.36
CA ASP A 49 0.99 -11.55 -7.09
C ASP A 49 2.08 -11.83 -6.05
N MET A 50 1.78 -12.73 -5.11
CA MET A 50 2.67 -13.02 -3.99
C MET A 50 4.03 -13.56 -4.44
N LYS A 51 4.08 -14.41 -5.48
CA LYS A 51 5.31 -14.95 -6.02
C LYS A 51 6.16 -13.87 -6.70
N ILE A 52 5.49 -12.92 -7.38
CA ILE A 52 6.15 -11.75 -7.99
C ILE A 52 6.76 -10.86 -6.91
N ARG A 53 6.03 -10.58 -5.82
CA ARG A 53 6.58 -9.82 -4.67
C ARG A 53 7.80 -10.52 -4.07
N ALA A 54 7.72 -11.84 -3.89
CA ALA A 54 8.83 -12.63 -3.35
C ALA A 54 10.05 -12.59 -4.27
N LYS A 55 9.86 -12.72 -5.60
CA LYS A 55 10.94 -12.60 -6.58
C LYS A 55 11.59 -11.21 -6.56
N ARG A 56 10.78 -10.14 -6.54
CA ARG A 56 11.28 -8.76 -6.47
C ARG A 56 12.08 -8.52 -5.20
N ARG A 57 11.60 -8.99 -4.05
CA ARG A 57 12.30 -8.86 -2.77
C ARG A 57 13.59 -9.67 -2.74
N HIS A 58 13.56 -10.88 -3.26
CA HIS A 58 14.74 -11.73 -3.38
C HIS A 58 15.84 -11.05 -4.22
N LYS A 59 15.47 -10.56 -5.41
CA LYS A 59 16.40 -9.82 -6.27
C LYS A 59 16.95 -8.57 -5.56
N GLN A 60 16.09 -7.77 -4.93
CA GLN A 60 16.50 -6.57 -4.20
C GLN A 60 17.56 -6.88 -3.13
N LEU A 61 17.39 -7.95 -2.35
CA LEU A 61 18.34 -8.34 -1.31
C LEU A 61 19.69 -8.75 -1.93
N ILE A 62 19.67 -9.53 -3.02
CA ILE A 62 20.89 -9.90 -3.74
C ILE A 62 21.60 -8.67 -4.29
N ASP A 63 20.86 -7.74 -4.92
CA ASP A 63 21.43 -6.51 -5.46
C ASP A 63 22.05 -5.61 -4.37
N MET A 64 21.58 -5.73 -3.12
CA MET A 64 22.16 -5.07 -1.93
C MET A 64 23.32 -5.84 -1.29
N GLY A 65 23.72 -6.98 -1.86
CA GLY A 65 24.79 -7.83 -1.30
C GLY A 65 24.37 -8.66 -0.09
N GLU A 66 23.06 -8.74 0.20
CA GLU A 66 22.54 -9.54 1.31
C GLU A 66 22.27 -10.99 0.90
N GLN A 67 22.46 -11.92 1.84
CA GLN A 67 22.05 -13.31 1.63
C GLN A 67 20.52 -13.39 1.55
N SER A 68 20.02 -14.13 0.55
CA SER A 68 18.59 -14.24 0.31
C SER A 68 18.21 -15.66 -0.11
N ILE A 69 17.19 -16.21 0.55
CA ILE A 69 16.64 -17.54 0.27
C ILE A 69 15.17 -17.37 -0.13
N TYR A 70 14.85 -17.58 -1.40
CA TYR A 70 13.53 -17.33 -1.96
C TYR A 70 12.36 -18.02 -1.20
N PRO A 71 12.42 -19.34 -0.84
CA PRO A 71 11.35 -19.98 -0.07
C PRO A 71 11.10 -19.32 1.29
N LYS A 72 12.15 -18.83 1.96
CA LYS A 72 12.03 -18.11 3.24
C LYS A 72 11.28 -16.79 3.05
N ILE A 73 11.65 -16.02 2.03
CA ILE A 73 10.98 -14.75 1.69
C ILE A 73 9.51 -14.98 1.37
N LEU A 74 9.19 -15.98 0.55
CA LEU A 74 7.82 -16.31 0.19
C LEU A 74 6.98 -16.67 1.44
N LYS A 75 7.54 -17.45 2.36
CA LYS A 75 6.90 -17.78 3.64
C LYS A 75 6.64 -16.55 4.50
N GLU A 76 7.62 -15.65 4.61
CA GLU A 76 7.50 -14.41 5.38
C GLU A 76 6.41 -13.49 4.80
N ILE A 77 6.37 -13.33 3.48
CA ILE A 77 5.33 -12.55 2.79
C ILE A 77 3.94 -13.14 3.07
N LYS A 78 3.78 -14.46 2.95
CA LYS A 78 2.52 -15.16 3.24
C LYS A 78 2.05 -14.94 4.69
N LEU A 79 2.95 -15.04 5.65
CA LEU A 79 2.64 -14.81 7.06
C LEU A 79 2.27 -13.36 7.33
N ARG A 80 2.96 -12.41 6.71
CA ARG A 80 2.66 -10.98 6.83
C ARG A 80 1.29 -10.65 6.25
N ASP A 81 0.97 -11.13 5.04
CA ASP A 81 -0.33 -10.92 4.41
C ASP A 81 -1.47 -11.46 5.28
N LYS A 82 -1.32 -12.68 5.82
CA LYS A 82 -2.29 -13.28 6.73
C LYS A 82 -2.48 -12.42 7.98
N ARG A 83 -1.40 -11.94 8.59
CA ARG A 83 -1.44 -11.06 9.77
C ARG A 83 -2.14 -9.74 9.46
N ASP A 84 -1.80 -9.11 8.36
CA ASP A 84 -2.37 -7.81 7.98
C ASP A 84 -3.87 -7.90 7.67
N LYS A 85 -4.33 -8.99 7.06
CA LYS A 85 -5.76 -9.23 6.78
C LYS A 85 -6.56 -9.56 8.04
N ASN A 86 -5.97 -10.32 8.97
CA ASN A 86 -6.68 -10.86 10.14
C ASN A 86 -6.54 -10.03 11.41
N ARG A 87 -5.82 -8.93 11.39
CA ARG A 87 -5.65 -8.09 12.58
C ARG A 87 -6.96 -7.42 12.98
N LYS A 88 -7.26 -7.38 14.28
CA LYS A 88 -8.49 -6.80 14.83
C LYS A 88 -8.61 -5.28 14.60
N ASN A 89 -7.47 -4.57 14.64
CA ASN A 89 -7.43 -3.13 14.46
C ASN A 89 -6.81 -2.77 13.10
N SER A 90 -7.55 -2.03 12.28
CA SER A 90 -7.13 -1.59 10.94
C SER A 90 -6.67 -2.76 10.06
N PRO A 91 -7.51 -3.76 9.78
CA PRO A 91 -7.14 -4.84 8.88
C PRO A 91 -6.85 -4.31 7.47
N LEU A 92 -6.02 -5.02 6.73
CA LEU A 92 -5.81 -4.73 5.31
C LEU A 92 -7.05 -5.16 4.53
N VAL A 93 -7.81 -4.19 4.08
CA VAL A 93 -9.02 -4.38 3.26
C VAL A 93 -8.98 -3.43 2.07
N ILE A 94 -9.67 -3.79 1.00
CA ILE A 94 -9.88 -2.89 -0.14
C ILE A 94 -10.79 -1.76 0.31
N PRO A 95 -10.35 -0.49 0.30
CA PRO A 95 -11.18 0.63 0.72
C PRO A 95 -12.39 0.80 -0.21
N LYS A 96 -13.53 1.19 0.33
CA LYS A 96 -14.71 1.53 -0.48
C LYS A 96 -14.35 2.64 -1.49
N GLY A 97 -14.67 2.41 -2.76
CA GLY A 97 -14.38 3.34 -3.85
C GLY A 97 -12.91 3.37 -4.29
N ALA A 98 -12.12 2.36 -3.91
CA ALA A 98 -10.74 2.27 -4.38
C ALA A 98 -10.66 1.77 -5.83
N ASN A 99 -9.74 2.35 -6.58
CA ASN A 99 -9.33 1.84 -7.88
C ASN A 99 -8.25 0.78 -7.68
N ILE A 100 -8.49 -0.42 -8.20
CA ILE A 100 -7.53 -1.53 -8.11
C ILE A 100 -6.52 -1.41 -9.23
N ILE A 101 -5.24 -1.51 -8.88
CA ILE A 101 -4.10 -1.48 -9.81
C ILE A 101 -3.35 -2.79 -9.67
N ASP A 102 -3.28 -3.55 -10.75
CA ASP A 102 -2.40 -4.73 -10.81
C ASP A 102 -0.98 -4.31 -11.20
N ASN A 103 -0.06 -4.44 -10.27
CA ASN A 103 1.38 -4.20 -10.46
C ASN A 103 2.18 -5.52 -10.53
N SER A 104 1.56 -6.62 -10.97
CA SER A 104 2.25 -7.90 -11.16
C SER A 104 3.08 -7.95 -12.45
N ASN A 105 2.74 -7.11 -13.41
CA ASN A 105 3.35 -7.04 -14.73
C ASN A 105 4.45 -5.97 -14.83
N SER A 106 4.67 -5.43 -16.02
CA SER A 106 5.66 -4.37 -16.24
C SER A 106 5.24 -3.04 -15.64
N PHE A 107 6.22 -2.22 -15.26
CA PHE A 107 5.98 -0.86 -14.76
C PHE A 107 5.18 0.00 -15.76
N SER A 108 5.44 -0.16 -17.06
CA SER A 108 4.70 0.53 -18.12
C SER A 108 3.19 0.24 -18.07
N LEU A 109 2.80 -1.00 -17.82
CA LEU A 109 1.38 -1.37 -17.68
C LEU A 109 0.76 -0.77 -16.44
N THR A 110 1.49 -0.71 -15.32
CA THR A 110 1.05 -0.03 -14.11
C THR A 110 0.80 1.45 -14.36
N ILE A 111 1.71 2.14 -15.05
CA ILE A 111 1.56 3.57 -15.42
C ILE A 111 0.35 3.77 -16.35
N LYS A 112 0.10 2.87 -17.31
CA LYS A 112 -1.10 2.95 -18.16
C LYS A 112 -2.40 2.88 -17.35
N GLN A 113 -2.47 1.99 -16.35
CA GLN A 113 -3.62 1.89 -15.45
C GLN A 113 -3.82 3.19 -14.64
N LEU A 114 -2.76 3.74 -14.06
CA LEU A 114 -2.78 5.00 -13.33
C LEU A 114 -3.29 6.15 -14.21
N ASN A 115 -2.71 6.31 -15.40
CA ASN A 115 -3.11 7.36 -16.34
C ASN A 115 -4.59 7.28 -16.74
N LYS A 116 -5.13 6.06 -16.90
CA LYS A 116 -6.56 5.85 -17.17
C LYS A 116 -7.45 6.32 -16.02
N ILE A 117 -7.00 6.15 -14.78
CA ILE A 117 -7.72 6.61 -13.59
C ILE A 117 -7.70 8.13 -13.52
N PHE A 118 -6.53 8.75 -13.66
CA PHE A 118 -6.38 10.21 -13.58
C PHE A 118 -7.12 10.94 -14.70
N LYS A 119 -7.17 10.39 -15.92
CA LYS A 119 -7.98 10.95 -17.02
C LYS A 119 -9.49 10.95 -16.77
N LYS A 120 -10.00 10.11 -15.88
CA LYS A 120 -11.42 10.07 -15.53
C LYS A 120 -11.81 11.09 -14.45
N ILE A 121 -10.83 11.69 -13.79
CA ILE A 121 -11.01 12.57 -12.64
C ILE A 121 -10.83 14.05 -13.06
N ASN A 122 -10.14 14.29 -14.17
CA ASN A 122 -10.05 15.58 -14.84
C ASN A 122 -11.14 15.72 -15.91
#